data_b41d322adbdb1cc0da16dfaeaee4001d
#
_entry.id   b41d322adbdb1cc0da16dfaeaee4001d
#
_cell.length_a   1.000
_cell.length_b   1.000
_cell.length_c   1.000
_cell.angle_alpha   90.00
_cell.angle_beta   90.00
_cell.angle_gamma   90.00
#
_symmetry.space_group_name_H-M   'P 1'
#
loop_
_entity.id
_entity.type
_entity.pdbx_description
1 polymer ?
#
loop_
_entity_poly.entity_id
_entity_poly.type
_entity_poly.pdbx_seq_one_letter_code
_entity_poly.pdbx_strand_id
1 'polypeptide(L)'
;ECCEVKTEAEDPQLDTWCDVLQPYMPRGIKVLSAQQAQNKVAEIDHASYLVTLPASVAAALDAYNAAENAMVVKKTKRGQKELDLKTIIPHVEYEQAGEQLQFNLVLPCGSGEAPNYNPALLLGYLQQQYNIPPWLCSVLRTKLYTKNNEEFC
;
A
#
# COMPACT_ATOMS: atom_id res chain seq x y z
N GLU A 1 6.23 2.27 7.54
CA GLU A 1 7.08 1.16 7.09
C GLU A 1 7.64 0.42 8.30
N CYS A 2 7.65 -0.91 8.27
CA CYS A 2 8.24 -1.78 9.28
C CYS A 2 9.52 -2.43 8.75
N CYS A 3 10.47 -2.64 9.63
CA CYS A 3 11.74 -3.29 9.30
C CYS A 3 12.05 -4.29 10.42
N GLU A 4 12.36 -5.53 10.06
CA GLU A 4 12.81 -6.56 10.99
C GLU A 4 14.34 -6.52 11.06
N VAL A 5 14.88 -6.40 12.28
CA VAL A 5 16.31 -6.39 12.54
C VAL A 5 16.65 -7.55 13.45
N LYS A 6 17.62 -8.37 13.06
CA LYS A 6 18.16 -9.43 13.89
C LYS A 6 19.33 -8.88 14.69
N THR A 7 19.29 -9.02 16.01
CA THR A 7 20.37 -8.64 16.93
C THR A 7 20.93 -9.85 17.66
N GLU A 8 22.18 -9.76 18.09
CA GLU A 8 22.87 -10.74 18.93
C GLU A 8 22.79 -10.38 20.44
N ALA A 9 22.19 -9.23 20.77
CA ALA A 9 22.01 -8.82 22.16
C ALA A 9 21.00 -9.71 22.87
N GLU A 10 21.35 -10.23 24.05
CA GLU A 10 20.47 -11.06 24.87
C GLU A 10 19.30 -10.25 25.47
N ASP A 11 19.55 -8.97 25.82
CA ASP A 11 18.56 -8.05 26.37
C ASP A 11 18.64 -6.69 25.65
N PRO A 12 18.03 -6.56 24.45
CA PRO A 12 18.05 -5.30 23.73
C PRO A 12 17.14 -4.29 24.44
N GLN A 13 17.68 -3.15 24.85
CA GLN A 13 16.93 -2.04 25.43
C GLN A 13 16.12 -1.32 24.33
N LEU A 14 15.03 -1.92 23.87
CA LEU A 14 14.25 -1.49 22.70
C LEU A 14 13.65 -0.10 22.84
N ASP A 15 13.35 0.35 24.04
CA ASP A 15 12.88 1.70 24.38
C ASP A 15 13.89 2.79 24.01
N THR A 16 15.19 2.47 24.01
CA THR A 16 16.25 3.43 23.64
C THR A 16 16.52 3.47 22.13
N TRP A 17 16.03 2.50 21.36
CA TRP A 17 16.40 2.34 19.95
C TRP A 17 15.96 3.49 19.07
N CYS A 18 14.82 4.13 19.37
CA CYS A 18 14.36 5.29 18.62
C CYS A 18 15.38 6.42 18.64
N ASP A 19 15.94 6.72 19.82
CA ASP A 19 16.93 7.78 19.99
C ASP A 19 18.30 7.40 19.43
N VAL A 20 18.70 6.13 19.61
CA VAL A 20 19.99 5.62 19.11
C VAL A 20 20.03 5.54 17.59
N LEU A 21 18.94 5.11 16.94
CA LEU A 21 18.88 4.93 15.49
C LEU A 21 18.57 6.23 14.74
N GLN A 22 17.81 7.15 15.32
CA GLN A 22 17.37 8.36 14.63
C GLN A 22 18.51 9.19 13.99
N PRO A 23 19.68 9.38 14.65
CA PRO A 23 20.80 10.14 14.06
C PRO A 23 21.38 9.51 12.78
N TYR A 24 21.17 8.22 12.58
CA TYR A 24 21.69 7.47 11.42
C TYR A 24 20.65 7.36 10.29
N MET A 25 19.41 7.84 10.52
CA MET A 25 18.37 7.79 9.50
C MET A 25 18.55 8.89 8.46
N PRO A 26 18.26 8.60 7.18
CA PRO A 26 18.20 9.63 6.14
C PRO A 26 17.20 10.74 6.48
N ARG A 27 17.45 11.94 5.98
CA ARG A 27 16.54 13.08 6.17
C ARG A 27 15.14 12.73 5.68
N GLY A 28 14.15 12.97 6.53
CA GLY A 28 12.73 12.68 6.24
C GLY A 28 12.26 11.31 6.74
N ILE A 29 13.15 10.45 7.26
CA ILE A 29 12.79 9.19 7.91
C ILE A 29 12.84 9.37 9.42
N LYS A 30 11.75 9.04 10.10
CA LYS A 30 11.63 9.06 11.56
C LYS A 30 11.41 7.66 12.09
N VAL A 31 12.21 7.25 13.07
CA VAL A 31 11.98 6.01 13.84
C VAL A 31 10.86 6.30 14.83
N LEU A 32 9.76 5.57 14.74
CA LEU A 32 8.57 5.80 15.55
C LEU A 32 8.56 4.93 16.81
N SER A 33 8.91 3.66 16.64
CA SER A 33 8.94 2.69 17.75
C SER A 33 9.87 1.54 17.41
N ALA A 34 10.34 0.84 18.44
CA ALA A 34 11.03 -0.43 18.33
C ALA A 34 10.42 -1.40 19.35
N GLN A 35 10.14 -2.63 18.92
CA GLN A 35 9.56 -3.65 19.77
C GLN A 35 10.08 -5.03 19.36
N GLN A 36 9.90 -6.01 20.23
CA GLN A 36 10.22 -7.38 19.89
C GLN A 36 9.23 -7.88 18.83
N ALA A 37 9.77 -8.41 17.73
CA ALA A 37 8.94 -8.93 16.65
C ALA A 37 8.09 -10.12 17.15
N GLN A 38 6.78 -10.01 17.02
CA GLN A 38 5.83 -11.09 17.28
C GLN A 38 5.65 -11.96 16.05
N ASN A 39 5.71 -11.35 14.87
CA ASN A 39 5.54 -11.98 13.57
C ASN A 39 6.78 -11.72 12.69
N LYS A 40 7.07 -12.63 11.78
CA LYS A 40 8.13 -12.42 10.78
C LYS A 40 7.60 -11.60 9.61
N VAL A 41 8.43 -10.73 9.03
CA VAL A 41 8.08 -9.96 7.82
C VAL A 41 7.57 -10.86 6.68
N ALA A 42 8.03 -12.12 6.61
CA ALA A 42 7.55 -13.09 5.63
C ALA A 42 6.08 -13.53 5.83
N GLU A 43 5.48 -13.23 6.99
CA GLU A 43 4.08 -13.55 7.29
C GLU A 43 3.11 -12.47 6.83
N ILE A 44 3.62 -11.32 6.39
CA ILE A 44 2.80 -10.26 5.80
C ILE A 44 2.13 -10.79 4.53
N ASP A 45 0.80 -10.67 4.49
CA ASP A 45 -0.05 -11.18 3.42
C ASP A 45 -0.75 -10.05 2.64
N HIS A 46 -1.34 -9.11 3.36
CA HIS A 46 -2.04 -7.98 2.74
C HIS A 46 -1.83 -6.68 3.51
N ALA A 47 -2.17 -5.57 2.85
CA ALA A 47 -2.05 -4.22 3.41
C ALA A 47 -3.29 -3.39 3.12
N SER A 48 -3.65 -2.52 4.07
CA SER A 48 -4.67 -1.50 3.88
C SER A 48 -4.03 -0.21 3.41
N TYR A 49 -4.74 0.46 2.52
CA TYR A 49 -4.33 1.76 1.96
C TYR A 49 -5.49 2.73 2.02
N LEU A 50 -5.22 3.96 2.45
CA LEU A 50 -6.09 5.11 2.24
C LEU A 50 -5.61 5.84 0.98
N VAL A 51 -6.51 5.96 0.01
CA VAL A 51 -6.27 6.69 -1.24
C VAL A 51 -7.09 7.97 -1.22
N THR A 52 -6.45 9.09 -1.53
CA THR A 52 -7.11 10.40 -1.63
C THR A 52 -6.89 10.96 -3.03
N LEU A 53 -7.97 11.35 -3.69
CA LEU A 53 -8.02 11.89 -5.05
C LEU A 53 -8.81 13.20 -5.07
N PRO A 54 -8.63 14.05 -6.10
CA PRO A 54 -9.54 15.19 -6.32
C PRO A 54 -10.97 14.72 -6.62
N ALA A 55 -11.98 15.47 -6.17
CA ALA A 55 -13.39 15.17 -6.44
C ALA A 55 -13.73 15.09 -7.93
N SER A 56 -12.97 15.79 -8.79
CA SER A 56 -13.10 15.71 -10.26
C SER A 56 -12.89 14.31 -10.85
N VAL A 57 -12.32 13.37 -10.07
CA VAL A 57 -12.06 11.98 -10.49
C VAL A 57 -13.28 11.07 -10.28
N ALA A 58 -14.36 11.55 -9.63
CA ALA A 58 -15.54 10.74 -9.33
C ALA A 58 -16.08 10.01 -10.56
N ALA A 59 -16.32 10.72 -11.65
CA ALA A 59 -16.84 10.13 -12.89
C ALA A 59 -15.94 9.03 -13.47
N ALA A 60 -14.62 9.14 -13.28
CA ALA A 60 -13.66 8.12 -13.72
C ALA A 60 -13.73 6.86 -12.83
N LEU A 61 -13.94 7.01 -11.53
CA LEU A 61 -14.15 5.89 -10.61
C LEU A 61 -15.49 5.20 -10.89
N ASP A 62 -16.56 5.95 -11.16
CA ASP A 62 -17.85 5.41 -11.52
C ASP A 62 -17.76 4.63 -12.84
N ALA A 63 -17.06 5.15 -13.84
CA ALA A 63 -16.80 4.46 -15.09
C ALA A 63 -15.94 3.19 -14.89
N TYR A 64 -14.93 3.25 -14.02
CA TYR A 64 -14.18 2.05 -13.61
C TYR A 64 -15.10 1.02 -12.95
N ASN A 65 -15.97 1.44 -12.03
CA ASN A 65 -16.90 0.55 -11.33
C ASN A 65 -17.89 -0.12 -12.29
N ALA A 66 -18.34 0.60 -13.31
CA ALA A 66 -19.27 0.10 -14.34
C ALA A 66 -18.59 -0.80 -15.39
N ALA A 67 -17.27 -0.73 -15.54
CA ALA A 67 -16.53 -1.53 -16.53
C ALA A 67 -16.55 -3.03 -16.16
N GLU A 68 -16.71 -3.89 -17.16
CA GLU A 68 -16.62 -5.36 -16.98
C GLU A 68 -15.17 -5.82 -16.74
N ASN A 69 -14.20 -5.15 -17.35
CA ASN A 69 -12.78 -5.40 -17.19
C ASN A 69 -11.99 -4.11 -17.18
N ALA A 70 -10.77 -4.16 -16.62
CA ALA A 70 -9.85 -3.03 -16.53
C ALA A 70 -8.43 -3.52 -16.73
N MET A 71 -8.00 -3.68 -17.98
CA MET A 71 -6.70 -4.24 -18.34
C MET A 71 -5.57 -3.25 -18.08
N VAL A 72 -4.54 -3.72 -17.37
CA VAL A 72 -3.30 -2.98 -17.12
C VAL A 72 -2.09 -3.86 -17.37
N VAL A 73 -0.96 -3.22 -17.67
CA VAL A 73 0.32 -3.90 -17.80
C VAL A 73 1.13 -3.70 -16.52
N LYS A 74 1.31 -4.77 -15.76
CA LYS A 74 2.20 -4.80 -14.60
C LYS A 74 3.62 -5.15 -15.02
N LYS A 75 4.57 -4.25 -14.75
CA LYS A 75 6.01 -4.55 -14.89
C LYS A 75 6.47 -5.43 -13.73
N THR A 76 7.15 -6.52 -14.04
CA THR A 76 7.74 -7.44 -13.08
C THR A 76 9.24 -7.60 -13.36
N LYS A 77 9.98 -8.20 -12.44
CA LYS A 77 11.42 -8.52 -12.66
C LYS A 77 11.66 -9.45 -13.86
N ARG A 78 10.64 -10.25 -14.24
CA ARG A 78 10.71 -11.23 -15.34
C ARG A 78 10.09 -10.71 -16.66
N GLY A 79 9.64 -9.44 -16.72
CA GLY A 79 9.00 -8.86 -17.90
C GLY A 79 7.71 -8.13 -17.58
N GLN A 80 6.81 -8.08 -18.55
CA GLN A 80 5.52 -7.45 -18.45
C GLN A 80 4.43 -8.53 -18.40
N LYS A 81 3.40 -8.30 -17.58
CA LYS A 81 2.23 -9.18 -17.48
C LYS A 81 0.96 -8.33 -17.58
N GLU A 82 0.06 -8.73 -18.47
CA GLU A 82 -1.29 -8.18 -18.51
C GLU A 82 -2.09 -8.68 -17.30
N LEU A 83 -2.86 -7.80 -16.73
CA LEU A 83 -3.64 -8.04 -15.53
C LEU A 83 -4.97 -7.31 -15.64
N ASP A 84 -6.06 -8.00 -15.33
CA ASP A 84 -7.35 -7.35 -15.16
C ASP A 84 -7.50 -6.90 -13.70
N LEU A 85 -7.53 -5.58 -13.49
CA LEU A 85 -7.69 -4.98 -12.17
C LEU A 85 -9.01 -5.38 -11.50
N LYS A 86 -10.07 -5.67 -12.28
CA LYS A 86 -11.36 -6.06 -11.72
C LYS A 86 -11.30 -7.37 -10.93
N THR A 87 -10.32 -8.23 -11.21
CA THR A 87 -10.07 -9.45 -10.43
C THR A 87 -9.49 -9.19 -9.05
N ILE A 88 -8.89 -8.00 -8.83
CA ILE A 88 -8.21 -7.62 -7.58
C ILE A 88 -8.98 -6.53 -6.87
N ILE A 89 -9.47 -5.54 -7.60
CA ILE A 89 -10.26 -4.40 -7.14
C ILE A 89 -11.57 -4.40 -7.91
N PRO A 90 -12.53 -5.27 -7.57
CA PRO A 90 -13.78 -5.41 -8.34
C PRO A 90 -14.63 -4.14 -8.31
N HIS A 91 -14.59 -3.42 -7.20
CA HIS A 91 -15.34 -2.19 -6.99
C HIS A 91 -14.57 -1.24 -6.07
N VAL A 92 -14.74 0.06 -6.26
CA VAL A 92 -14.19 1.11 -5.40
C VAL A 92 -15.35 1.87 -4.79
N GLU A 93 -15.57 1.68 -3.49
CA GLU A 93 -16.48 2.51 -2.70
C GLU A 93 -15.70 3.73 -2.20
N TYR A 94 -16.18 4.92 -2.49
CA TYR A 94 -15.52 6.15 -2.09
C TYR A 94 -16.48 7.13 -1.41
N GLU A 95 -15.91 7.96 -0.55
CA GLU A 95 -16.60 9.07 0.10
C GLU A 95 -16.07 10.38 -0.45
N GLN A 96 -16.95 11.33 -0.68
CA GLN A 96 -16.56 12.69 -1.07
C GLN A 96 -16.61 13.62 0.13
N ALA A 97 -15.47 14.26 0.44
CA ALA A 97 -15.33 15.27 1.47
C ALA A 97 -14.82 16.58 0.82
N GLY A 98 -15.75 17.49 0.50
CA GLY A 98 -15.43 18.74 -0.18
C GLY A 98 -14.84 18.51 -1.59
N GLU A 99 -13.62 18.97 -1.82
CA GLU A 99 -12.91 18.85 -3.10
C GLU A 99 -12.10 17.55 -3.24
N GLN A 100 -12.22 16.63 -2.29
CA GLN A 100 -11.48 15.37 -2.27
C GLN A 100 -12.42 14.17 -2.22
N LEU A 101 -11.96 13.06 -2.78
CA LEU A 101 -12.51 11.72 -2.62
C LEU A 101 -11.55 10.90 -1.78
N GLN A 102 -12.08 10.06 -0.93
CA GLN A 102 -11.30 9.10 -0.15
C GLN A 102 -11.92 7.72 -0.23
N PHE A 103 -11.05 6.72 -0.31
CA PHE A 103 -11.44 5.31 -0.25
C PHE A 103 -10.33 4.44 0.33
N ASN A 104 -10.75 3.32 0.88
CA ASN A 104 -9.83 2.31 1.40
C ASN A 104 -9.70 1.15 0.42
N LEU A 105 -8.47 0.66 0.26
CA LEU A 105 -8.18 -0.59 -0.47
C LEU A 105 -7.45 -1.54 0.45
N VAL A 106 -7.82 -2.81 0.38
CA VAL A 106 -7.05 -3.91 0.98
C VAL A 106 -6.50 -4.75 -0.16
N LEU A 107 -5.17 -4.82 -0.26
CA LEU A 107 -4.51 -5.49 -1.38
C LEU A 107 -3.49 -6.51 -0.87
N PRO A 108 -3.34 -7.65 -1.57
CA PRO A 108 -2.24 -8.57 -1.34
C PRO A 108 -0.88 -7.86 -1.37
N CYS A 109 -0.07 -8.09 -0.35
CA CYS A 109 1.23 -7.45 -0.13
C CYS A 109 2.29 -8.49 0.26
N GLY A 110 2.16 -9.71 -0.25
CA GLY A 110 3.05 -10.80 0.08
C GLY A 110 4.47 -10.62 -0.45
N SER A 111 5.39 -11.41 0.08
CA SER A 111 6.80 -11.46 -0.30
C SER A 111 7.12 -12.64 -1.20
N GLY A 112 8.25 -12.60 -1.90
CA GLY A 112 8.72 -13.68 -2.76
C GLY A 112 7.83 -13.90 -3.98
N GLU A 113 7.21 -15.06 -4.10
CA GLU A 113 6.31 -15.43 -5.19
C GLU A 113 4.83 -15.12 -4.89
N ALA A 114 4.50 -14.72 -3.66
CA ALA A 114 3.15 -14.35 -3.28
C ALA A 114 2.67 -13.10 -4.03
N PRO A 115 1.35 -12.98 -4.26
CA PRO A 115 0.80 -11.79 -4.89
C PRO A 115 1.17 -10.51 -4.13
N ASN A 116 1.59 -9.50 -4.88
CA ASN A 116 1.92 -8.18 -4.33
C ASN A 116 1.40 -7.11 -5.27
N TYR A 117 0.42 -6.36 -4.82
CA TYR A 117 -0.21 -5.30 -5.58
C TYR A 117 -0.14 -3.96 -4.84
N ASN A 118 -0.13 -2.88 -5.62
CA ASN A 118 -0.05 -1.52 -5.10
C ASN A 118 -1.19 -0.69 -5.71
N PRO A 119 -1.82 0.22 -4.96
CA PRO A 119 -2.83 1.14 -5.49
C PRO A 119 -2.39 1.90 -6.74
N ALA A 120 -1.08 2.05 -6.96
CA ALA A 120 -0.54 2.65 -8.18
C ALA A 120 -1.00 1.98 -9.48
N LEU A 121 -1.44 0.71 -9.45
CA LEU A 121 -2.02 0.04 -10.61
C LEU A 121 -3.36 0.65 -11.00
N LEU A 122 -4.25 0.90 -10.02
CA LEU A 122 -5.52 1.59 -10.24
C LEU A 122 -5.28 3.04 -10.67
N LEU A 123 -4.38 3.75 -9.99
CA LEU A 123 -4.05 5.13 -10.35
C LEU A 123 -3.46 5.23 -11.75
N GLY A 124 -2.60 4.29 -12.15
CA GLY A 124 -2.05 4.21 -13.51
C GLY A 124 -3.13 3.95 -14.56
N TYR A 125 -4.11 3.09 -14.27
CA TYR A 125 -5.25 2.86 -15.14
C TYR A 125 -6.09 4.15 -15.30
N LEU A 126 -6.45 4.80 -14.20
CA LEU A 126 -7.21 6.06 -14.22
C LEU A 126 -6.45 7.17 -14.96
N GLN A 127 -5.13 7.24 -14.79
CA GLN A 127 -4.29 8.18 -15.53
C GLN A 127 -4.32 7.92 -17.04
N GLN A 128 -4.18 6.67 -17.47
CA GLN A 128 -4.14 6.33 -18.88
C GLN A 128 -5.51 6.51 -19.57
N GLN A 129 -6.59 6.13 -18.90
CA GLN A 129 -7.93 6.17 -19.48
C GLN A 129 -8.59 7.56 -19.37
N TYR A 130 -8.29 8.32 -18.31
CA TYR A 130 -8.99 9.56 -17.97
C TYR A 130 -8.06 10.76 -17.79
N ASN A 131 -6.75 10.61 -18.12
CA ASN A 131 -5.74 11.66 -18.06
C ASN A 131 -5.63 12.36 -16.69
N ILE A 132 -5.72 11.58 -15.61
CA ILE A 132 -5.63 12.12 -14.25
C ILE A 132 -4.18 12.28 -13.85
N PRO A 133 -3.73 13.49 -13.44
CA PRO A 133 -2.35 13.71 -13.05
C PRO A 133 -1.97 12.96 -11.79
N PRO A 134 -0.88 12.17 -11.78
CA PRO A 134 -0.50 11.34 -10.62
C PRO A 134 -0.11 12.15 -9.38
N TRP A 135 0.34 13.40 -9.52
CA TRP A 135 0.69 14.26 -8.38
C TRP A 135 -0.52 14.80 -7.60
N LEU A 136 -1.73 14.64 -8.14
CA LEU A 136 -2.96 14.95 -7.43
C LEU A 136 -3.44 13.81 -6.53
N CYS A 137 -2.77 12.65 -6.59
CA CYS A 137 -3.14 11.46 -5.88
C CYS A 137 -2.25 11.26 -4.66
N SER A 138 -2.86 10.95 -3.52
CA SER A 138 -2.14 10.54 -2.31
C SER A 138 -2.49 9.10 -1.94
N VAL A 139 -1.48 8.33 -1.57
CA VAL A 139 -1.63 6.94 -1.12
C VAL A 139 -0.89 6.79 0.19
N LEU A 140 -1.62 6.45 1.23
CA LEU A 140 -1.07 6.14 2.55
C LEU A 140 -1.33 4.66 2.86
N ARG A 141 -0.28 3.88 3.08
CA ARG A 141 -0.43 2.54 3.65
C ARG A 141 -0.70 2.69 5.15
N THR A 142 -1.86 2.27 5.58
CA THR A 142 -2.32 2.46 6.95
C THR A 142 -1.96 1.29 7.85
N LYS A 143 -2.07 0.05 7.33
CA LYS A 143 -1.83 -1.16 8.10
C LYS A 143 -1.28 -2.28 7.24
N LEU A 144 -0.57 -3.19 7.90
CA LEU A 144 -0.13 -4.48 7.37
C LEU A 144 -0.82 -5.60 8.16
N TYR A 145 -1.11 -6.72 7.49
CA TYR A 145 -1.78 -7.85 8.11
C TYR A 145 -1.10 -9.16 7.74
N THR A 146 -1.16 -10.10 8.67
CA THR A 146 -0.80 -11.49 8.44
C THR A 146 -1.92 -12.24 7.70
N LYS A 147 -1.66 -13.49 7.32
CA LYS A 147 -2.68 -14.39 6.72
C LYS A 147 -3.89 -14.62 7.60
N ASN A 148 -3.75 -14.46 8.90
CA ASN A 148 -4.83 -14.64 9.88
C ASN A 148 -5.63 -13.35 10.12
N ASN A 149 -5.42 -12.30 9.34
CA ASN A 149 -6.00 -10.95 9.53
C ASN A 149 -5.58 -10.28 10.85
N GLU A 150 -4.49 -10.71 11.45
CA GLU A 150 -3.90 -10.03 12.61
C GLU A 150 -3.06 -8.85 12.12
N GLU A 151 -3.16 -7.73 12.81
CA GLU A 151 -2.33 -6.57 12.50
C GLU A 151 -0.86 -6.92 12.74
N PHE A 152 -0.02 -6.67 11.73
CA PHE A 152 1.40 -6.93 11.81
C PHE A 152 2.05 -5.83 12.66
N CYS A 153 2.66 -6.24 13.77
CA CYS A 153 3.36 -5.39 14.74
C CYS A 153 4.81 -5.82 14.89
#